data_bfe04535de9c2532448a80e70fe53139
#
_entry.id   bfe04535de9c2532448a80e70fe53139
#
_cell.length_a   1.000
_cell.length_b   1.000
_cell.length_c   1.000
_cell.angle_alpha   90.00
_cell.angle_beta   90.00
_cell.angle_gamma   90.00
#
_symmetry.space_group_name_H-M   'P 1'
#
loop_
_entity.id
_entity.type
_entity.pdbx_description
1 polymer ?
#
loop_
_entity_poly.entity_id
_entity_poly.type
_entity_poly.pdbx_seq_one_letter_code
_entity_poly.pdbx_strand_id
1 'polypeptide(L)'
;MLLEGKIALVTGASRGIGRQIALTLAKEGAVVIVNYNGSAAKAEEVVREITEAGGTAEAVQCSVSDYAKTEEMMKDLIARYKRIDILVNNAGITKDNLLMKMNEEEYDAVLDTNLKGTFNCIKHISRQMLKQKGGRIINISSVSGVMGNAGQANYCAS
;
A
#
# COMPACT_ATOMS: atom_id res chain seq x y z
N MET A 1 -22.44 -8.61 -1.66
CA MET A 1 -21.03 -8.20 -1.54
C MET A 1 -20.90 -7.23 -0.38
N LEU A 2 -19.92 -7.44 0.49
CA LEU A 2 -19.77 -6.66 1.73
C LEU A 2 -19.24 -5.24 1.50
N LEU A 3 -18.55 -5.01 0.38
CA LEU A 3 -17.85 -3.77 0.07
C LEU A 3 -18.35 -3.05 -1.18
N GLU A 4 -19.58 -3.33 -1.59
CA GLU A 4 -20.19 -2.68 -2.75
C GLU A 4 -20.19 -1.15 -2.60
N GLY A 5 -19.71 -0.43 -3.61
CA GLY A 5 -19.56 1.02 -3.61
C GLY A 5 -18.43 1.58 -2.73
N LYS A 6 -17.59 0.73 -2.16
CA LYS A 6 -16.39 1.16 -1.40
C LYS A 6 -15.19 1.32 -2.32
N ILE A 7 -14.37 2.31 -2.02
CA ILE A 7 -13.09 2.55 -2.70
C ILE A 7 -11.96 2.09 -1.80
N ALA A 8 -11.13 1.18 -2.29
CA ALA A 8 -10.01 0.59 -1.55
C ALA A 8 -8.69 0.88 -2.25
N LEU A 9 -7.75 1.50 -1.55
CA LEU A 9 -6.37 1.69 -1.99
C LEU A 9 -5.49 0.64 -1.30
N VAL A 10 -4.79 -0.17 -2.09
CA VAL A 10 -3.83 -1.16 -1.60
C VAL A 10 -2.44 -0.80 -2.10
N THR A 11 -1.52 -0.46 -1.21
CA THR A 11 -0.15 -0.12 -1.59
C THR A 11 0.70 -1.38 -1.80
N GLY A 12 1.61 -1.33 -2.78
CA GLY A 12 2.42 -2.49 -3.13
C GLY A 12 1.62 -3.69 -3.62
N ALA A 13 0.54 -3.45 -4.36
CA ALA A 13 -0.45 -4.46 -4.71
C ALA A 13 -0.18 -5.21 -6.03
N SER A 14 0.98 -4.98 -6.67
CA SER A 14 1.31 -5.65 -7.95
C SER A 14 1.71 -7.12 -7.80
N ARG A 15 1.97 -7.60 -6.58
CA ARG A 15 2.39 -8.98 -6.30
C ARG A 15 2.14 -9.39 -4.85
N GLY A 16 2.33 -10.68 -4.56
CA GLY A 16 2.35 -11.24 -3.20
C GLY A 16 1.09 -10.96 -2.39
N ILE A 17 1.27 -10.59 -1.14
CA ILE A 17 0.18 -10.34 -0.19
C ILE A 17 -0.73 -9.21 -0.67
N GLY A 18 -0.15 -8.09 -1.13
CA GLY A 18 -0.94 -6.95 -1.61
C GLY A 18 -1.81 -7.28 -2.82
N ARG A 19 -1.31 -8.09 -3.76
CA ARG A 19 -2.11 -8.61 -4.87
C ARG A 19 -3.31 -9.43 -4.36
N GLN A 20 -3.07 -10.35 -3.44
CA GLN A 20 -4.15 -11.19 -2.91
C GLN A 20 -5.20 -10.38 -2.13
N ILE A 21 -4.77 -9.36 -1.39
CA ILE A 21 -5.68 -8.42 -0.72
C ILE A 21 -6.53 -7.68 -1.77
N ALA A 22 -5.92 -7.16 -2.83
CA ALA A 22 -6.61 -6.46 -3.90
C ALA A 22 -7.70 -7.33 -4.55
N LEU A 23 -7.37 -8.57 -4.91
CA LEU A 23 -8.32 -9.54 -5.48
C LEU A 23 -9.48 -9.84 -4.51
N THR A 24 -9.17 -10.01 -3.23
CA THR A 24 -10.18 -10.31 -2.21
C THR A 24 -11.15 -9.14 -2.01
N LEU A 25 -10.64 -7.90 -1.92
CA LEU A 25 -11.48 -6.71 -1.78
C LEU A 25 -12.35 -6.48 -3.02
N ALA A 26 -11.81 -6.71 -4.22
CA ALA A 26 -12.58 -6.62 -5.47
C ALA A 26 -13.69 -7.68 -5.54
N LYS A 27 -13.42 -8.91 -5.13
CA LYS A 27 -14.44 -9.98 -5.03
C LYS A 27 -15.60 -9.62 -4.11
N GLU A 28 -15.33 -8.83 -3.07
CA GLU A 28 -16.36 -8.31 -2.17
C GLU A 28 -17.05 -7.04 -2.66
N GLY A 29 -16.74 -6.60 -3.89
CA GLY A 29 -17.43 -5.48 -4.56
C GLY A 29 -16.78 -4.11 -4.40
N ALA A 30 -15.58 -4.02 -3.83
CA ALA A 30 -14.85 -2.76 -3.79
C ALA A 30 -14.28 -2.39 -5.18
N VAL A 31 -14.24 -1.10 -5.47
CA VAL A 31 -13.37 -0.56 -6.51
C VAL A 31 -11.95 -0.50 -5.94
N VAL A 32 -11.01 -1.17 -6.57
CA VAL A 32 -9.66 -1.34 -6.03
C VAL A 32 -8.62 -0.54 -6.79
N ILE A 33 -7.90 0.30 -6.07
CA ILE A 33 -6.73 1.02 -6.56
C ILE A 33 -5.50 0.16 -6.26
N VAL A 34 -4.91 -0.39 -7.31
CA VAL A 34 -3.71 -1.22 -7.27
C VAL A 34 -2.49 -0.31 -7.36
N ASN A 35 -1.98 0.14 -6.20
CA ASN A 35 -0.77 0.96 -6.20
C ASN A 35 0.48 0.08 -6.39
N TYR A 36 1.39 0.57 -7.20
CA TYR A 36 2.70 -0.05 -7.45
C TYR A 36 3.80 1.01 -7.58
N ASN A 37 5.06 0.60 -7.41
CA ASN A 37 6.22 1.47 -7.65
C ASN A 37 6.96 1.10 -8.94
N GLY A 38 7.40 -0.13 -9.10
CA GLY A 38 8.36 -0.52 -10.15
C GLY A 38 7.77 -1.23 -11.36
N SER A 39 6.80 -2.13 -11.17
CA SER A 39 6.32 -2.99 -12.27
C SER A 39 4.90 -2.68 -12.71
N ALA A 40 4.78 -1.85 -13.73
CA ALA A 40 3.49 -1.56 -14.36
C ALA A 40 2.83 -2.84 -14.91
N ALA A 41 3.59 -3.68 -15.61
CA ALA A 41 3.05 -4.92 -16.20
C ALA A 41 2.38 -5.83 -15.16
N LYS A 42 2.98 -6.01 -13.99
CA LYS A 42 2.40 -6.81 -12.91
C LYS A 42 1.16 -6.17 -12.29
N ALA A 43 1.14 -4.86 -12.16
CA ALA A 43 -0.03 -4.14 -11.66
C ALA A 43 -1.20 -4.24 -12.65
N GLU A 44 -0.95 -4.08 -13.94
CA GLU A 44 -1.95 -4.24 -14.99
C GLU A 44 -2.48 -5.68 -15.08
N GLU A 45 -1.64 -6.68 -14.81
CA GLU A 45 -2.09 -8.07 -14.70
C GLU A 45 -3.11 -8.27 -13.58
N VAL A 46 -2.88 -7.65 -12.41
CA VAL A 46 -3.84 -7.68 -11.29
C VAL A 46 -5.14 -6.98 -11.66
N VAL A 47 -5.06 -5.81 -12.31
CA VAL A 47 -6.24 -5.08 -12.78
C VAL A 47 -7.04 -5.92 -13.78
N ARG A 48 -6.36 -6.55 -14.74
CA ARG A 48 -7.01 -7.42 -15.72
C ARG A 48 -7.73 -8.59 -15.05
N GLU A 49 -7.09 -9.29 -14.12
CA GLU A 49 -7.69 -10.40 -13.38
C GLU A 49 -8.95 -9.97 -12.60
N ILE A 50 -8.91 -8.79 -11.97
CA ILE A 50 -10.07 -8.23 -11.28
C ILE A 50 -11.21 -7.94 -12.27
N THR A 51 -10.90 -7.33 -13.41
CA THR A 51 -11.90 -6.95 -14.40
C THR A 51 -12.50 -8.15 -15.13
N GLU A 52 -11.70 -9.17 -15.46
CA GLU A 52 -12.18 -10.42 -16.02
C GLU A 52 -13.11 -11.19 -15.05
N ALA A 53 -12.89 -11.03 -13.76
CA ALA A 53 -13.79 -11.56 -12.71
C ALA A 53 -15.04 -10.70 -12.45
N GLY A 54 -15.25 -9.63 -13.23
CA GLY A 54 -16.41 -8.73 -13.12
C GLY A 54 -16.26 -7.62 -12.06
N GLY A 55 -15.08 -7.45 -11.47
CA GLY A 55 -14.78 -6.36 -10.53
C GLY A 55 -14.31 -5.08 -11.23
N THR A 56 -13.96 -4.08 -10.46
CA THR A 56 -13.43 -2.80 -10.94
C THR A 56 -12.10 -2.49 -10.26
N ALA A 57 -11.08 -2.20 -11.04
CA ALA A 57 -9.78 -1.79 -10.53
C ALA A 57 -9.04 -0.87 -11.49
N GLU A 58 -8.08 -0.13 -10.98
CA GLU A 58 -7.09 0.60 -11.77
C GLU A 58 -5.70 0.49 -11.14
N ALA A 59 -4.67 0.59 -11.96
CA ALA A 59 -3.28 0.63 -11.52
C ALA A 59 -2.81 2.08 -11.36
N VAL A 60 -2.15 2.40 -10.24
CA VAL A 60 -1.62 3.74 -9.97
C VAL A 60 -0.17 3.64 -9.52
N GLN A 61 0.73 4.25 -10.29
CA GLN A 61 2.15 4.30 -9.95
C GLN A 61 2.42 5.41 -8.92
N CYS A 62 3.01 5.02 -7.80
CA CYS A 62 3.55 5.95 -6.81
C CYS A 62 4.51 5.21 -5.87
N SER A 63 5.70 5.77 -5.65
CA SER A 63 6.53 5.36 -4.54
C SER A 63 5.99 5.98 -3.25
N VAL A 64 5.53 5.14 -2.32
CA VAL A 64 4.98 5.62 -1.04
C VAL A 64 6.01 6.31 -0.15
N SER A 65 7.31 6.06 -0.38
CA SER A 65 8.39 6.76 0.33
C SER A 65 8.53 8.24 -0.06
N ASP A 66 8.00 8.62 -1.23
CA ASP A 66 7.99 9.99 -1.70
C ASP A 66 6.76 10.74 -1.15
N TYR A 67 7.00 11.64 -0.21
CA TYR A 67 5.95 12.39 0.48
C TYR A 67 5.08 13.22 -0.48
N ALA A 68 5.72 13.95 -1.41
CA ALA A 68 5.01 14.83 -2.35
C ALA A 68 4.20 14.03 -3.37
N LYS A 69 4.77 12.98 -3.95
CA LYS A 69 4.05 12.10 -4.89
C LYS A 69 2.89 11.36 -4.23
N THR A 70 3.06 10.95 -2.97
CA THR A 70 1.96 10.34 -2.21
C THR A 70 0.83 11.35 -1.97
N GLU A 71 1.16 12.62 -1.70
CA GLU A 71 0.15 13.69 -1.60
C GLU A 71 -0.60 13.89 -2.92
N GLU A 72 0.12 13.96 -4.04
CA GLU A 72 -0.46 14.11 -5.39
C GLU A 72 -1.39 12.93 -5.72
N MET A 73 -0.94 11.70 -5.49
CA MET A 73 -1.75 10.50 -5.68
C MET A 73 -3.05 10.56 -4.87
N MET A 74 -2.98 10.90 -3.58
CA MET A 74 -4.17 10.97 -2.73
C MET A 74 -5.12 12.08 -3.18
N LYS A 75 -4.60 13.25 -3.57
CA LYS A 75 -5.42 14.36 -4.10
C LYS A 75 -6.15 13.94 -5.39
N ASP A 76 -5.46 13.28 -6.31
CA ASP A 76 -6.04 12.81 -7.56
C ASP A 76 -7.15 11.77 -7.30
N LEU A 77 -6.88 10.75 -6.48
CA LEU A 77 -7.86 9.73 -6.13
C LEU A 77 -9.10 10.34 -5.45
N ILE A 78 -8.92 11.27 -4.52
CA ILE A 78 -10.03 11.95 -3.84
C ILE A 78 -10.81 12.82 -4.83
N ALA A 79 -10.14 13.48 -5.78
CA ALA A 79 -10.80 14.29 -6.79
C ALA A 79 -11.70 13.44 -7.71
N ARG A 80 -11.25 12.25 -8.09
CA ARG A 80 -11.98 11.33 -8.99
C ARG A 80 -13.09 10.55 -8.28
N TYR A 81 -12.77 9.92 -7.16
CA TYR A 81 -13.70 9.03 -6.46
C TYR A 81 -14.54 9.71 -5.37
N LYS A 82 -14.19 10.93 -4.95
CA LYS A 82 -14.82 11.71 -3.87
C LYS A 82 -14.70 11.08 -2.48
N ARG A 83 -14.17 9.86 -2.39
CA ARG A 83 -13.97 9.10 -1.15
C ARG A 83 -12.84 8.07 -1.30
N ILE A 84 -12.27 7.67 -0.20
CA ILE A 84 -11.47 6.46 -0.06
C ILE A 84 -11.91 5.82 1.26
N ASP A 85 -12.45 4.62 1.19
CA ASP A 85 -13.04 3.95 2.35
C ASP A 85 -12.04 3.05 3.07
N ILE A 86 -11.13 2.45 2.31
CA ILE A 86 -10.18 1.48 2.82
C ILE A 86 -8.79 1.84 2.30
N LEU A 87 -7.84 1.98 3.23
CA LEU A 87 -6.42 2.08 2.94
C LEU A 87 -5.73 0.86 3.52
N VAL A 88 -5.05 0.09 2.67
CA VAL A 88 -4.18 -1.01 3.10
C VAL A 88 -2.73 -0.63 2.84
N ASN A 89 -2.00 -0.33 3.90
CA ASN A 89 -0.57 -0.09 3.86
C ASN A 89 0.16 -1.43 3.87
N ASN A 90 0.46 -1.92 2.67
CA ASN A 90 1.13 -3.20 2.45
C ASN A 90 2.51 -3.03 1.78
N ALA A 91 2.77 -1.90 1.12
CA ALA A 91 4.06 -1.67 0.48
C ALA A 91 5.21 -1.83 1.47
N GLY A 92 6.16 -2.67 1.13
CA GLY A 92 7.32 -2.94 1.96
C GLY A 92 8.41 -3.64 1.17
N ILE A 93 9.64 -3.42 1.62
CA ILE A 93 10.85 -4.05 1.09
C ILE A 93 11.70 -4.62 2.21
N THR A 94 12.61 -5.51 1.87
CA THR A 94 13.69 -5.97 2.73
C THR A 94 15.03 -5.63 2.09
N LYS A 95 16.01 -5.30 2.92
CA LYS A 95 17.43 -5.19 2.54
C LYS A 95 18.25 -5.74 3.69
N ASP A 96 18.31 -7.07 3.71
CA ASP A 96 18.92 -7.82 4.80
C ASP A 96 20.44 -7.75 4.75
N ASN A 97 21.04 -7.51 5.90
CA ASN A 97 22.50 -7.57 6.08
C ASN A 97 22.81 -7.72 7.58
N LEU A 98 23.98 -8.29 7.90
CA LEU A 98 24.46 -8.28 9.27
C LEU A 98 24.55 -6.84 9.78
N LEU A 99 24.16 -6.57 11.02
CA LEU A 99 24.13 -5.23 11.57
C LEU A 99 25.46 -4.48 11.38
N MET A 100 26.58 -5.14 11.62
CA MET A 100 27.92 -4.57 11.47
C MET A 100 28.31 -4.25 10.01
N LYS A 101 27.57 -4.77 9.03
CA LYS A 101 27.81 -4.55 7.59
C LYS A 101 26.70 -3.74 6.93
N MET A 102 25.57 -3.57 7.60
CA MET A 102 24.44 -2.79 7.09
C MET A 102 24.86 -1.33 6.94
N ASN A 103 24.72 -0.82 5.73
CA ASN A 103 25.01 0.58 5.45
C ASN A 103 23.77 1.46 5.65
N GLU A 104 23.98 2.78 5.66
CA GLU A 104 22.92 3.77 5.86
C GLU A 104 21.84 3.67 4.78
N GLU A 105 22.22 3.45 3.51
CA GLU A 105 21.28 3.33 2.39
C GLU A 105 20.36 2.11 2.52
N GLU A 106 20.88 0.98 3.00
CA GLU A 106 20.07 -0.23 3.26
C GLU A 106 19.08 0.01 4.41
N TYR A 107 19.50 0.72 5.43
CA TYR A 107 18.65 1.10 6.56
C TYR A 107 17.56 2.07 6.12
N ASP A 108 17.94 3.19 5.51
CA ASP A 108 17.02 4.25 5.10
C ASP A 108 16.00 3.76 4.08
N ALA A 109 16.40 2.99 3.08
CA ALA A 109 15.49 2.48 2.07
C ALA A 109 14.34 1.66 2.67
N VAL A 110 14.63 0.83 3.68
CA VAL A 110 13.62 0.02 4.36
C VAL A 110 12.71 0.88 5.23
N LEU A 111 13.27 1.78 6.04
CA LEU A 111 12.47 2.67 6.90
C LEU A 111 11.63 3.65 6.06
N ASP A 112 12.19 4.21 5.00
CA ASP A 112 11.48 5.14 4.10
C ASP A 112 10.30 4.47 3.39
N THR A 113 10.45 3.24 2.96
CA THR A 113 9.34 2.52 2.29
C THR A 113 8.33 2.00 3.30
N ASN A 114 8.78 1.23 4.28
CA ASN A 114 7.89 0.45 5.15
C ASN A 114 7.19 1.34 6.21
N LEU A 115 7.93 2.23 6.85
CA LEU A 115 7.42 3.06 7.95
C LEU A 115 6.97 4.44 7.45
N LYS A 116 7.87 5.20 6.81
CA LYS A 116 7.54 6.52 6.30
C LYS A 116 6.48 6.46 5.19
N GLY A 117 6.51 5.43 4.31
CA GLY A 117 5.49 5.22 3.30
C GLY A 117 4.10 5.02 3.92
N THR A 118 4.01 4.23 4.97
CA THR A 118 2.76 4.08 5.76
C THR A 118 2.32 5.41 6.37
N PHE A 119 3.24 6.15 7.00
CA PHE A 119 2.96 7.49 7.53
C PHE A 119 2.45 8.44 6.43
N ASN A 120 3.11 8.49 5.27
CA ASN A 120 2.72 9.36 4.16
C ASN A 120 1.28 9.09 3.71
N CYS A 121 0.93 7.82 3.50
CA CYS A 121 -0.41 7.43 3.09
C CYS A 121 -1.46 7.81 4.14
N ILE A 122 -1.22 7.52 5.41
CA ILE A 122 -2.12 7.88 6.51
C ILE A 122 -2.27 9.40 6.62
N LYS A 123 -1.16 10.12 6.57
CA LYS A 123 -1.15 11.59 6.66
C LYS A 123 -2.03 12.23 5.59
N HIS A 124 -1.88 11.81 4.34
CA HIS A 124 -2.57 12.45 3.23
C HIS A 124 -4.03 12.04 3.07
N ILE A 125 -4.45 10.89 3.63
CA ILE A 125 -5.86 10.44 3.62
C ILE A 125 -6.66 10.89 4.85
N SER A 126 -6.00 11.17 5.97
CA SER A 126 -6.66 11.41 7.27
C SER A 126 -7.75 12.47 7.20
N ARG A 127 -7.46 13.62 6.58
CA ARG A 127 -8.43 14.72 6.45
C ARG A 127 -9.68 14.29 5.68
N GLN A 128 -9.50 13.48 4.62
CA GLN A 128 -10.62 12.98 3.84
C GLN A 128 -11.47 12.00 4.65
N MET A 129 -10.86 11.08 5.39
CA MET A 129 -11.58 10.13 6.23
C MET A 129 -12.35 10.82 7.36
N LEU A 130 -11.79 11.88 7.94
CA LEU A 130 -12.50 12.73 8.90
C LEU A 130 -13.71 13.43 8.26
N LYS A 131 -13.54 14.02 7.08
CA LYS A 131 -14.62 14.71 6.35
C LYS A 131 -15.76 13.76 5.97
N GLN A 132 -15.44 12.55 5.53
CA GLN A 132 -16.44 11.53 5.16
C GLN A 132 -17.01 10.78 6.37
N LYS A 133 -16.52 11.08 7.59
CA LYS A 133 -16.93 10.48 8.87
C LYS A 133 -16.81 8.95 8.89
N GLY A 134 -15.78 8.42 8.26
CA GLY A 134 -15.56 6.99 8.21
C GLY A 134 -14.41 6.58 7.31
N GLY A 135 -13.95 5.37 7.49
CA GLY A 135 -12.86 4.73 6.76
C GLY A 135 -12.23 3.63 7.62
N ARG A 136 -11.39 2.85 6.99
CA ARG A 136 -10.57 1.81 7.65
C ARG A 136 -9.17 1.89 7.13
N ILE A 137 -8.21 1.90 8.04
CA ILE A 137 -6.78 1.84 7.74
C ILE A 137 -6.24 0.53 8.29
N ILE A 138 -5.64 -0.26 7.41
CA ILE A 138 -5.05 -1.55 7.73
C ILE A 138 -3.56 -1.47 7.45
N ASN A 139 -2.74 -1.67 8.48
CA ASN A 139 -1.29 -1.70 8.35
C ASN A 139 -0.81 -3.14 8.40
N ILE A 140 -0.13 -3.58 7.36
CA ILE A 140 0.46 -4.90 7.31
C ILE A 140 1.83 -4.84 7.98
N SER A 141 1.95 -5.52 9.10
CA SER A 141 3.19 -5.64 9.87
C SER A 141 3.81 -7.03 9.68
N SER A 142 4.84 -7.33 10.44
CA SER A 142 5.53 -8.61 10.39
C SER A 142 5.80 -9.15 11.80
N VAL A 143 5.75 -10.46 11.93
CA VAL A 143 6.21 -11.16 13.13
C VAL A 143 7.68 -10.85 13.45
N SER A 144 8.49 -10.53 12.44
CA SER A 144 9.88 -10.12 12.62
C SER A 144 10.03 -8.86 13.48
N GLY A 145 9.06 -7.93 13.42
CA GLY A 145 9.03 -6.75 14.27
C GLY A 145 8.72 -7.05 15.75
N VAL A 146 8.11 -8.20 16.02
CA VAL A 146 7.79 -8.64 17.38
C VAL A 146 8.91 -9.50 17.99
N MET A 147 9.44 -10.43 17.19
CA MET A 147 10.41 -11.43 17.67
C MET A 147 11.86 -11.04 17.41
N GLY A 148 12.09 -10.13 16.48
CA GLY A 148 13.41 -9.89 15.92
C GLY A 148 13.83 -11.00 14.93
N ASN A 149 14.77 -10.67 14.04
CA ASN A 149 15.37 -11.61 13.12
C ASN A 149 16.80 -11.18 12.78
N ALA A 150 17.76 -12.09 12.88
CA ALA A 150 19.16 -11.79 12.55
C ALA A 150 19.27 -11.30 11.10
N GLY A 151 20.07 -10.25 10.87
CA GLY A 151 20.23 -9.64 9.56
C GLY A 151 19.12 -8.69 9.13
N GLN A 152 18.11 -8.46 9.96
CA GLN A 152 16.94 -7.62 9.65
C GLN A 152 16.75 -6.48 10.67
N ALA A 153 17.81 -5.85 11.15
CA ALA A 153 17.68 -4.74 12.09
C ALA A 153 16.81 -3.59 11.54
N ASN A 154 16.97 -3.25 10.26
CA ASN A 154 16.15 -2.28 9.54
C ASN A 154 14.68 -2.74 9.39
N TYR A 155 14.47 -3.95 8.89
CA TYR A 155 13.13 -4.49 8.64
C TYR A 155 12.35 -4.72 9.95
N CYS A 156 12.99 -5.23 11.00
CA CYS A 156 12.36 -5.40 12.32
C CYS A 156 11.95 -4.06 12.95
N ALA A 157 12.70 -2.98 12.67
CA ALA A 157 12.39 -1.64 13.17
C ALA A 157 11.28 -0.93 12.36
N SER A 158 10.99 -1.42 11.17
CA SER A 158 10.03 -0.79 10.25
C SER A 158 8.61 -1.35 10.42
#